data_16a0a9bc40b8f53686daed3a5a4a4855
#
_entry.id   16a0a9bc40b8f53686daed3a5a4a4855
#
_cell.length_a   1.000
_cell.length_b   1.000
_cell.length_c   1.000
_cell.angle_alpha   90.00
_cell.angle_beta   90.00
_cell.angle_gamma   90.00
#
_symmetry.space_group_name_H-M   'P 1'
#
loop_
_entity.id
_entity.type
_entity.pdbx_description
1 polymer ?
#
loop_
_entity_poly.entity_id
_entity_poly.type
_entity_poly.pdbx_seq_one_letter_code
_entity_poly.pdbx_strand_id
1 'polypeptide(L)'
;MKTLTIDDNWGLIILPSKNESIFDLEYNEIVSLFEQYGVLLFRGFDLQPEKITKVTNRYTEKYSGEALRRPSRYGQKVVHDVDTSGMDMGRGVIGGAHVDWHSENGFAPSWPEVIWLYCNVPPKKGGKSILCDGALLWKHLSTKTR
;
A
#
# COMPACT_ATOMS: atom_id res chain seq x y z
N MET A 1 -16.86 -11.85 2.39
CA MET A 1 -16.14 -10.80 3.13
C MET A 1 -17.09 -9.81 3.79
N LYS A 2 -16.61 -8.99 4.73
CA LYS A 2 -17.32 -7.85 5.34
C LYS A 2 -16.53 -6.59 5.05
N THR A 3 -17.21 -5.45 4.93
CA THR A 3 -16.58 -4.15 4.67
C THR A 3 -16.98 -3.12 5.72
N LEU A 4 -16.03 -2.21 6.05
CA LEU A 4 -16.26 -1.06 6.92
C LEU A 4 -15.60 0.16 6.26
N THR A 5 -16.27 1.29 6.22
CA THR A 5 -15.66 2.55 5.70
C THR A 5 -14.62 3.07 6.69
N ILE A 6 -13.54 3.65 6.15
CA ILE A 6 -12.53 4.35 6.96
C ILE A 6 -12.99 5.79 7.20
N ASP A 7 -13.49 6.43 6.15
CA ASP A 7 -14.08 7.76 6.15
C ASP A 7 -15.28 7.76 5.19
N ASP A 8 -16.12 8.79 5.20
CA ASP A 8 -17.46 8.80 4.59
C ASP A 8 -17.52 8.33 3.12
N ASN A 9 -16.51 8.59 2.31
CA ASN A 9 -16.47 8.16 0.91
C ASN A 9 -15.07 7.75 0.44
N TRP A 10 -14.11 7.55 1.35
CA TRP A 10 -12.74 7.26 0.97
C TRP A 10 -12.09 6.27 1.94
N GLY A 11 -11.54 5.21 1.37
CA GLY A 11 -10.93 4.13 2.14
C GLY A 11 -11.93 3.12 2.68
N LEU A 12 -11.61 1.84 2.51
CA LEU A 12 -12.44 0.72 2.91
C LEU A 12 -11.61 -0.32 3.66
N ILE A 13 -12.10 -0.79 4.80
CA ILE A 13 -11.53 -1.94 5.50
C ILE A 13 -12.25 -3.19 5.01
N ILE A 14 -11.50 -4.18 4.59
CA ILE A 14 -11.99 -5.50 4.16
C ILE A 14 -11.60 -6.52 5.22
N LEU A 15 -12.62 -7.21 5.73
CA LEU A 15 -12.49 -8.24 6.75
C LEU A 15 -12.92 -9.59 6.18
N PRO A 16 -12.24 -10.69 6.53
CA PRO A 16 -12.67 -12.02 6.10
C PRO A 16 -14.00 -12.43 6.76
N SER A 17 -14.78 -13.20 6.03
CA SER A 17 -15.79 -14.06 6.61
C SER A 17 -15.14 -15.23 7.35
N LYS A 18 -15.91 -16.06 8.02
CA LYS A 18 -15.36 -17.22 8.74
C LYS A 18 -14.57 -18.14 7.80
N ASN A 19 -13.28 -18.32 8.09
CA ASN A 19 -12.33 -19.17 7.32
C ASN A 19 -12.04 -18.69 5.89
N GLU A 20 -12.37 -17.45 5.53
CA GLU A 20 -12.09 -16.89 4.21
C GLU A 20 -10.63 -16.45 4.11
N SER A 21 -9.96 -16.91 3.07
CA SER A 21 -8.60 -16.46 2.71
C SER A 21 -8.64 -15.23 1.83
N ILE A 22 -7.60 -14.42 1.85
CA ILE A 22 -7.44 -13.31 0.90
C ILE A 22 -7.42 -13.79 -0.57
N PHE A 23 -7.10 -15.06 -0.79
CA PHE A 23 -7.09 -15.68 -2.13
C PHE A 23 -8.48 -16.07 -2.63
N ASP A 24 -9.48 -16.14 -1.73
CA ASP A 24 -10.86 -16.46 -2.07
C ASP A 24 -11.67 -15.24 -2.52
N LEU A 25 -11.10 -14.02 -2.32
CA LEU A 25 -11.75 -12.79 -2.73
C LEU A 25 -11.89 -12.68 -4.24
N GLU A 26 -13.06 -12.27 -4.70
CA GLU A 26 -13.33 -12.11 -6.13
C GLU A 26 -12.56 -10.92 -6.72
N TYR A 27 -11.86 -11.17 -7.84
CA TYR A 27 -10.98 -10.19 -8.47
C TYR A 27 -11.72 -8.90 -8.85
N ASN A 28 -12.82 -9.02 -9.60
CA ASN A 28 -13.57 -7.86 -10.09
C ASN A 28 -14.19 -7.05 -8.96
N GLU A 29 -14.61 -7.72 -7.88
CA GLU A 29 -15.14 -7.05 -6.70
C GLU A 29 -14.08 -6.19 -6.04
N ILE A 30 -12.87 -6.72 -5.81
CA ILE A 30 -11.76 -5.99 -5.20
C ILE A 30 -11.31 -4.81 -6.08
N VAL A 31 -11.21 -5.01 -7.40
CA VAL A 31 -10.86 -3.93 -8.34
C VAL A 31 -11.90 -2.81 -8.28
N SER A 32 -13.18 -3.14 -8.37
CA SER A 32 -14.27 -2.15 -8.29
C SER A 32 -14.29 -1.39 -6.97
N LEU A 33 -14.03 -2.07 -5.85
CA LEU A 33 -13.92 -1.42 -4.55
C LEU A 33 -12.70 -0.49 -4.48
N PHE A 34 -11.57 -0.89 -5.08
CA PHE A 34 -10.39 -0.03 -5.14
C PHE A 34 -10.64 1.22 -5.98
N GLU A 35 -11.25 1.09 -7.14
CA GLU A 35 -11.62 2.22 -8.00
C GLU A 35 -12.59 3.19 -7.30
N GLN A 36 -13.52 2.65 -6.52
CA GLN A 36 -14.52 3.45 -5.80
C GLN A 36 -13.94 4.17 -4.58
N TYR A 37 -13.11 3.50 -3.79
CA TYR A 37 -12.67 3.98 -2.47
C TYR A 37 -11.22 4.46 -2.43
N GLY A 38 -10.41 4.20 -3.46
CA GLY A 38 -9.01 4.63 -3.57
C GLY A 38 -8.03 3.92 -2.63
N VAL A 39 -8.47 3.47 -1.47
CA VAL A 39 -7.66 2.75 -0.49
C VAL A 39 -8.42 1.55 0.04
N LEU A 40 -7.79 0.37 0.00
CA LEU A 40 -8.30 -0.85 0.62
C LEU A 40 -7.36 -1.32 1.72
N LEU A 41 -7.89 -1.52 2.92
CA LEU A 41 -7.16 -2.05 4.07
C LEU A 41 -7.65 -3.45 4.40
N PHE A 42 -6.90 -4.46 4.02
CA PHE A 42 -7.21 -5.86 4.35
C PHE A 42 -6.78 -6.16 5.78
N ARG A 43 -7.72 -6.53 6.66
CA ARG A 43 -7.47 -6.87 8.06
C ARG A 43 -8.01 -8.24 8.41
N GLY A 44 -7.28 -8.95 9.28
CA GLY A 44 -7.72 -10.24 9.81
C GLY A 44 -7.56 -11.43 8.86
N PHE A 45 -6.94 -11.23 7.69
CA PHE A 45 -6.54 -12.33 6.82
C PHE A 45 -5.20 -12.91 7.31
N ASP A 46 -5.11 -14.24 7.35
CA ASP A 46 -3.85 -14.94 7.66
C ASP A 46 -2.95 -14.98 6.40
N LEU A 47 -2.30 -13.87 6.13
CA LEU A 47 -1.36 -13.75 5.02
C LEU A 47 0.07 -13.79 5.54
N GLN A 48 0.80 -14.81 5.17
CA GLN A 48 2.22 -14.93 5.48
C GLN A 48 3.06 -14.09 4.51
N PRO A 49 4.19 -13.49 4.97
CA PRO A 49 5.04 -12.62 4.14
C PRO A 49 5.47 -13.25 2.82
N GLU A 50 5.75 -14.55 2.81
CA GLU A 50 6.18 -15.31 1.62
C GLU A 50 5.11 -15.37 0.53
N LYS A 51 3.86 -15.14 0.88
CA LYS A 51 2.71 -15.18 -0.05
C LYS A 51 2.32 -13.80 -0.60
N ILE A 52 2.97 -12.72 -0.17
CA ILE A 52 2.63 -11.34 -0.58
C ILE A 52 2.66 -11.21 -2.10
N THR A 53 3.75 -11.64 -2.74
CA THR A 53 3.87 -11.58 -4.20
C THR A 53 2.74 -12.33 -4.91
N LYS A 54 2.27 -13.45 -4.34
CA LYS A 54 1.15 -14.18 -4.91
C LYS A 54 -0.15 -13.39 -4.87
N VAL A 55 -0.38 -12.61 -3.81
CA VAL A 55 -1.55 -11.71 -3.71
C VAL A 55 -1.42 -10.57 -4.71
N THR A 56 -0.29 -9.86 -4.70
CA THR A 56 -0.10 -8.67 -5.56
C THR A 56 -0.12 -9.03 -7.04
N ASN A 57 0.42 -10.18 -7.45
CA ASN A 57 0.39 -10.67 -8.83
C ASN A 57 -1.03 -10.90 -9.38
N ARG A 58 -2.04 -11.04 -8.53
CA ARG A 58 -3.43 -11.12 -8.99
C ARG A 58 -3.93 -9.81 -9.58
N TYR A 59 -3.37 -8.68 -9.15
CA TYR A 59 -3.85 -7.33 -9.45
C TYR A 59 -2.80 -6.46 -10.15
N THR A 60 -1.61 -6.99 -10.41
CA THR A 60 -0.48 -6.25 -10.95
C THR A 60 0.06 -6.94 -12.20
N GLU A 61 -0.06 -6.30 -13.34
CA GLU A 61 0.50 -6.78 -14.61
C GLU A 61 1.98 -6.47 -14.72
N LYS A 62 2.40 -5.29 -14.23
CA LYS A 62 3.77 -4.80 -14.34
C LYS A 62 4.20 -4.10 -13.05
N TYR A 63 5.36 -4.48 -12.55
CA TYR A 63 6.00 -3.79 -11.42
C TYR A 63 6.88 -2.64 -11.88
N SER A 64 6.98 -1.58 -11.08
CA SER A 64 7.90 -0.48 -11.35
C SER A 64 9.36 -0.97 -11.33
N GLY A 65 10.25 -0.28 -12.06
CA GLY A 65 11.66 -0.66 -12.13
C GLY A 65 12.38 -0.64 -10.77
N GLU A 66 11.93 0.18 -9.84
CA GLU A 66 12.47 0.21 -8.47
C GLU A 66 12.12 -1.07 -7.68
N ALA A 67 10.93 -1.61 -7.88
CA ALA A 67 10.50 -2.86 -7.24
C ALA A 67 11.35 -4.08 -7.66
N LEU A 68 12.06 -4.00 -8.77
CA LEU A 68 12.90 -5.09 -9.27
C LEU A 68 14.33 -5.07 -8.74
N ARG A 69 14.75 -3.99 -8.08
CA ARG A 69 16.16 -3.77 -7.71
C ARG A 69 16.59 -4.40 -6.40
N ARG A 70 15.66 -4.65 -5.48
CA ARG A 70 15.95 -5.13 -4.13
C ARG A 70 15.03 -6.28 -3.74
N PRO A 71 15.50 -7.51 -3.71
CA PRO A 71 14.70 -8.61 -3.18
C PRO A 71 14.47 -8.44 -1.67
N SER A 72 13.31 -8.87 -1.21
CA SER A 72 13.02 -8.92 0.23
C SER A 72 13.84 -10.00 0.92
N ARG A 73 13.92 -9.93 2.26
CA ARG A 73 14.50 -10.99 3.09
C ARG A 73 13.84 -12.35 2.94
N TYR A 74 12.62 -12.38 2.41
CA TYR A 74 11.88 -13.61 2.10
C TYR A 74 12.14 -14.11 0.65
N GLY A 75 13.14 -13.55 -0.04
CA GLY A 75 13.52 -13.96 -1.40
C GLY A 75 12.57 -13.53 -2.51
N GLN A 76 11.62 -12.64 -2.22
CA GLN A 76 10.67 -12.13 -3.20
C GLN A 76 11.27 -10.97 -3.99
N LYS A 77 11.28 -11.08 -5.32
CA LYS A 77 11.96 -10.11 -6.21
C LYS A 77 11.30 -8.74 -6.30
N VAL A 78 10.02 -8.64 -5.95
CA VAL A 78 9.20 -7.43 -6.14
C VAL A 78 8.68 -6.84 -4.83
N VAL A 79 9.13 -7.38 -3.70
CA VAL A 79 8.79 -6.90 -2.37
C VAL A 79 10.01 -6.28 -1.72
N HIS A 80 9.87 -5.09 -1.17
CA HIS A 80 10.92 -4.41 -0.42
C HIS A 80 10.62 -4.43 1.07
N ASP A 81 11.64 -4.74 1.85
CA ASP A 81 11.56 -4.55 3.29
C ASP A 81 11.77 -3.07 3.63
N VAL A 82 10.82 -2.51 4.34
CA VAL A 82 10.94 -1.18 4.95
C VAL A 82 11.28 -1.38 6.41
N ASP A 83 12.56 -1.33 6.76
CA ASP A 83 13.03 -1.48 8.12
C ASP A 83 14.18 -0.53 8.46
N THR A 84 14.56 -0.48 9.73
CA THR A 84 15.62 0.39 10.24
C THR A 84 16.99 -0.24 10.20
N SER A 85 17.12 -1.53 9.90
CA SER A 85 18.33 -2.30 10.06
C SER A 85 19.39 -2.09 8.96
N GLY A 86 19.00 -1.44 7.87
CA GLY A 86 19.87 -1.19 6.72
C GLY A 86 19.98 0.27 6.33
N MET A 87 19.88 1.19 7.30
CA MET A 87 19.98 2.63 7.04
C MET A 87 21.35 3.01 6.51
N ASP A 88 21.47 3.04 5.22
CA ASP A 88 22.41 3.91 4.55
C ASP A 88 21.85 5.34 4.66
N MET A 89 22.33 6.08 5.65
CA MET A 89 21.96 7.48 5.93
C MET A 89 22.09 8.41 4.71
N GLY A 90 22.75 7.96 3.65
CA GLY A 90 22.92 8.71 2.41
C GLY A 90 21.80 8.56 1.39
N ARG A 91 20.84 7.65 1.60
CA ARG A 91 19.73 7.38 0.65
C ARG A 91 18.34 7.75 1.16
N GLY A 92 18.27 8.50 2.23
CA GLY A 92 17.12 9.33 2.55
C GLY A 92 15.84 8.63 2.92
N VAL A 93 15.83 7.40 3.45
CA VAL A 93 14.58 6.80 3.90
C VAL A 93 14.81 5.85 5.06
N ILE A 94 14.28 6.17 6.16
CA ILE A 94 13.03 5.70 6.73
C ILE A 94 13.29 4.75 7.88
N GLY A 95 14.06 5.11 8.78
CA GLY A 95 14.18 4.36 9.99
C GLY A 95 13.72 5.18 11.20
N GLY A 96 12.42 5.31 11.37
CA GLY A 96 11.86 6.04 12.51
C GLY A 96 11.80 7.55 12.34
N ALA A 97 12.13 8.08 11.17
CA ALA A 97 11.93 9.48 10.83
C ALA A 97 10.51 9.75 10.30
N HIS A 98 10.07 10.97 10.46
CA HIS A 98 8.86 11.45 9.78
C HIS A 98 9.11 11.50 8.27
N VAL A 99 8.18 10.97 7.50
CA VAL A 99 8.19 11.06 6.04
C VAL A 99 7.15 12.08 5.63
N ASP A 100 7.57 13.12 4.92
CA ASP A 100 6.68 14.17 4.45
C ASP A 100 5.69 13.66 3.42
N TRP A 101 4.62 14.43 3.20
CA TRP A 101 3.63 14.13 2.17
C TRP A 101 4.28 14.03 0.80
N HIS A 102 4.07 12.92 0.12
CA HIS A 102 4.60 12.67 -1.22
C HIS A 102 3.67 11.73 -1.99
N SER A 103 3.78 11.74 -3.29
CA SER A 103 3.27 10.66 -4.14
C SER A 103 4.41 9.71 -4.46
N GLU A 104 4.14 8.41 -4.41
CA GLU A 104 5.17 7.41 -4.67
C GLU A 104 5.71 7.54 -6.09
N ASN A 105 7.05 7.70 -6.20
CA ASN A 105 7.74 7.90 -7.47
C ASN A 105 7.18 9.03 -8.36
N GLY A 106 6.53 10.04 -7.79
CA GLY A 106 5.92 11.14 -8.53
C GLY A 106 6.91 11.98 -9.37
N PHE A 107 8.20 11.78 -9.15
CA PHE A 107 9.30 12.36 -9.95
C PHE A 107 9.74 11.49 -11.14
N ALA A 108 9.26 10.26 -11.25
CA ALA A 108 9.63 9.33 -12.31
C ALA A 108 8.77 9.51 -13.55
N PRO A 109 9.27 9.17 -14.75
CA PRO A 109 8.47 9.21 -15.98
C PRO A 109 7.24 8.30 -15.96
N SER A 110 7.27 7.26 -15.14
CA SER A 110 6.15 6.36 -14.87
C SER A 110 6.02 6.14 -13.37
N TRP A 111 4.93 6.56 -12.78
CA TRP A 111 4.60 6.28 -11.39
C TRP A 111 3.68 5.07 -11.29
N PRO A 112 3.65 4.38 -10.14
CA PRO A 112 2.77 3.24 -9.95
C PRO A 112 1.30 3.69 -9.84
N GLU A 113 0.41 2.93 -10.45
CA GLU A 113 -1.04 3.11 -10.29
C GLU A 113 -1.51 2.57 -8.93
N VAL A 114 -0.82 1.56 -8.39
CA VAL A 114 -1.13 0.91 -7.12
C VAL A 114 0.14 0.71 -6.30
N ILE A 115 0.04 0.97 -5.01
CA ILE A 115 1.08 0.68 -4.02
C ILE A 115 0.53 -0.35 -3.04
N TRP A 116 1.32 -1.38 -2.77
CA TRP A 116 1.02 -2.41 -1.79
C TRP A 116 1.89 -2.22 -0.55
N LEU A 117 1.26 -2.07 0.60
CA LEU A 117 1.94 -2.03 1.89
C LEU A 117 1.50 -3.23 2.73
N TYR A 118 2.46 -3.94 3.29
CA TYR A 118 2.22 -5.06 4.19
C TYR A 118 2.88 -4.80 5.53
N CYS A 119 2.11 -4.83 6.61
CA CYS A 119 2.61 -4.69 7.96
C CYS A 119 3.04 -6.05 8.51
N ASN A 120 4.31 -6.38 8.33
CA ASN A 120 4.89 -7.64 8.86
C ASN A 120 5.09 -7.59 10.38
N VAL A 121 5.60 -6.46 10.87
CA VAL A 121 5.84 -6.25 12.31
C VAL A 121 5.21 -4.92 12.70
N PRO A 122 4.10 -4.95 13.46
CA PRO A 122 3.48 -3.71 13.90
C PRO A 122 4.36 -2.99 14.93
N PRO A 123 4.48 -1.66 14.87
CA PRO A 123 5.22 -0.90 15.86
C PRO A 123 4.50 -0.91 17.21
N LYS A 124 5.27 -0.92 18.31
CA LYS A 124 4.71 -0.82 19.68
C LYS A 124 4.06 0.53 19.94
N LYS A 125 4.57 1.59 19.30
CA LYS A 125 4.08 2.97 19.44
C LYS A 125 4.37 3.75 18.14
N GLY A 126 3.44 4.59 17.71
CA GLY A 126 3.60 5.38 16.48
C GLY A 126 3.44 4.55 15.21
N GLY A 127 4.22 4.87 14.17
CA GLY A 127 4.27 4.14 12.89
C GLY A 127 2.95 4.16 12.11
N LYS A 128 2.16 5.23 12.23
CA LYS A 128 0.94 5.39 11.45
C LYS A 128 1.27 5.70 9.99
N SER A 129 0.64 5.00 9.07
CA SER A 129 0.53 5.43 7.68
C SER A 129 -0.63 6.42 7.57
N ILE A 130 -0.35 7.59 7.02
CA ILE A 130 -1.35 8.63 6.80
C ILE A 130 -1.47 8.81 5.30
N LEU A 131 -2.70 8.75 4.80
CA LEU A 131 -3.00 8.84 3.38
C LEU A 131 -3.87 10.07 3.12
N CYS A 132 -3.76 10.64 1.93
CA CYS A 132 -4.52 11.80 1.50
C CYS A 132 -5.13 11.51 0.13
N ASP A 133 -6.42 11.82 -0.03
CA ASP A 133 -7.07 11.84 -1.34
C ASP A 133 -6.55 13.05 -2.14
N GLY A 134 -5.65 12.79 -3.07
CA GLY A 134 -5.05 13.82 -3.92
C GLY A 134 -6.07 14.50 -4.85
N ALA A 135 -7.11 13.80 -5.28
CA ALA A 135 -8.15 14.37 -6.14
C ALA A 135 -9.04 15.34 -5.34
N LEU A 136 -9.39 14.98 -4.12
CA LEU A 136 -10.12 15.85 -3.21
C LEU A 136 -9.26 17.06 -2.80
N LEU A 137 -7.99 16.82 -2.46
CA LEU A 137 -7.04 17.89 -2.17
C LEU A 137 -6.97 18.91 -3.32
N TRP A 138 -6.82 18.43 -4.56
CA TRP A 138 -6.78 19.29 -5.74
C TRP A 138 -8.02 20.17 -5.87
N LYS A 139 -9.22 19.64 -5.60
CA LYS A 139 -10.48 20.40 -5.63
C LYS A 139 -10.51 21.53 -4.60
N HIS A 140 -9.83 21.36 -3.47
CA HIS A 140 -9.78 22.34 -2.37
C HIS A 140 -8.62 23.35 -2.47
N LEU A 141 -7.66 23.14 -3.37
CA LEU A 141 -6.60 24.12 -3.59
C LEU A 141 -7.14 25.42 -4.20
N SER A 142 -6.57 26.54 -3.81
CA SER A 142 -6.86 27.85 -4.42
C SER A 142 -6.45 27.84 -5.90
N THR A 143 -7.09 28.70 -6.70
CA THR A 143 -6.72 28.88 -8.11
C THR A 143 -5.26 29.28 -8.32
N LYS A 144 -4.67 30.00 -7.33
CA LYS A 144 -3.26 30.39 -7.35
C LYS A 144 -2.32 29.20 -7.13
N THR A 145 -2.78 28.18 -6.41
CA THR A 145 -1.96 27.00 -6.02
C THR A 145 -2.07 25.87 -7.04
N ARG A 146 -3.16 25.79 -7.79
CA ARG A 146 -3.35 24.88 -8.93
C ARG A 146 -2.53 25.37 -10.11
#